data_0eea995888db35cabb3ce8c380eb3653
#
_entry.id   0eea995888db35cabb3ce8c380eb3653
#
_cell.length_a   1.000
_cell.length_b   1.000
_cell.length_c   1.000
_cell.angle_alpha   90.00
_cell.angle_beta   90.00
_cell.angle_gamma   90.00
#
_symmetry.space_group_name_H-M   'P 1'
#
loop_
_entity.id
_entity.type
_entity.pdbx_description
1 polymer ?
#
loop_
_entity_poly.entity_id
_entity_poly.type
_entity_poly.pdbx_seq_one_letter_code
_entity_poly.pdbx_strand_id
1 'polypeptide(L)'
;MQNKNPHLNEIFSGRRLRTLLLFAFALSGLTCFIYEVVWTRPLQLIFGSTIYAVSAMLTTFMVGFVLGAFLFRNLADRSKNPALLFAGLEFGIGLYGLVILSLFKVLPSIYLSFLGFPGFQFFQFVLAFLDLILPATFFGATWPVVNRAYVNLAELGKDVGRLYSLNSLGGVFGSLGAGFLLIPLLGIQNTSLFAASLNLLIAITIFTYAKKNSNQN
;
A
#
# COMPACT_ATOMS: atom_id res chain seq x y z
N MET A 1 -6.81 -29.38 34.24
CA MET A 1 -6.27 -30.26 33.19
C MET A 1 -6.32 -29.52 31.86
N GLN A 2 -5.27 -28.83 31.46
CA GLN A 2 -5.15 -28.17 30.15
C GLN A 2 -4.37 -29.11 29.24
N ASN A 3 -5.10 -29.88 28.43
CA ASN A 3 -4.50 -30.69 27.37
C ASN A 3 -4.15 -29.75 26.20
N LYS A 4 -2.97 -29.16 26.25
CA LYS A 4 -2.42 -28.35 25.16
C LYS A 4 -1.61 -29.28 24.25
N ASN A 5 -2.26 -29.90 23.25
CA ASN A 5 -1.56 -30.53 22.15
C ASN A 5 -0.82 -29.44 21.35
N PRO A 6 0.54 -29.36 21.45
CA PRO A 6 1.31 -28.30 20.79
C PRO A 6 1.08 -28.26 19.27
N HIS A 7 0.99 -29.41 18.61
CA HIS A 7 0.71 -29.53 17.18
C HIS A 7 -0.63 -28.91 16.75
N LEU A 8 -1.70 -29.03 17.57
CA LEU A 8 -2.97 -28.39 17.26
C LEU A 8 -2.87 -26.87 17.36
N ASN A 9 -2.16 -26.36 18.36
CA ASN A 9 -1.96 -24.92 18.52
C ASN A 9 -1.14 -24.31 17.37
N GLU A 10 -0.12 -25.01 16.86
CA GLU A 10 0.64 -24.58 15.69
C GLU A 10 -0.20 -24.52 14.42
N ILE A 11 -1.02 -25.55 14.16
CA ILE A 11 -1.93 -25.61 13.01
C ILE A 11 -2.97 -24.48 13.08
N PHE A 12 -3.56 -24.24 14.26
CA PHE A 12 -4.55 -23.17 14.46
C PHE A 12 -3.92 -21.77 14.35
N SER A 13 -2.71 -21.60 14.87
CA SER A 13 -1.95 -20.34 14.79
C SER A 13 -1.58 -20.02 13.35
N GLY A 14 -1.07 -20.98 12.58
CA GLY A 14 -0.75 -20.83 11.16
C GLY A 14 -1.98 -20.47 10.32
N ARG A 15 -3.11 -21.13 10.56
CA ARG A 15 -4.37 -20.85 9.84
C ARG A 15 -4.89 -19.44 10.14
N ARG A 16 -4.82 -18.98 11.40
CA ARG A 16 -5.24 -17.62 11.78
C ARG A 16 -4.36 -16.56 11.15
N LEU A 17 -3.04 -16.74 11.15
CA LEU A 17 -2.11 -15.82 10.51
C LEU A 17 -2.39 -15.70 8.99
N ARG A 18 -2.61 -16.84 8.31
CA ARG A 18 -2.97 -16.85 6.88
C ARG A 18 -4.26 -16.07 6.62
N THR A 19 -5.29 -16.28 7.44
CA THR A 19 -6.55 -15.54 7.31
C THR A 19 -6.36 -14.04 7.54
N LEU A 20 -5.61 -13.66 8.57
CA LEU A 20 -5.28 -12.25 8.86
C LEU A 20 -4.51 -11.60 7.71
N LEU A 21 -3.49 -12.27 7.15
CA LEU A 21 -2.72 -11.77 6.01
C LEU A 21 -3.61 -11.55 4.77
N LEU A 22 -4.54 -12.47 4.53
CA LEU A 22 -5.46 -12.37 3.40
C LEU A 22 -6.36 -11.13 3.49
N PHE A 23 -6.99 -10.90 4.65
CA PHE A 23 -7.81 -9.71 4.89
C PHE A 23 -6.97 -8.42 4.96
N ALA A 24 -5.81 -8.45 5.59
CA ALA A 24 -4.89 -7.32 5.64
C ALA A 24 -4.45 -6.90 4.23
N PHE A 25 -4.16 -7.86 3.36
CA PHE A 25 -3.78 -7.57 1.99
C PHE A 25 -4.95 -7.06 1.13
N ALA A 26 -6.17 -7.52 1.38
CA ALA A 26 -7.37 -6.94 0.76
C ALA A 26 -7.57 -5.48 1.20
N LEU A 27 -7.37 -5.17 2.48
CA LEU A 27 -7.41 -3.80 3.00
C LEU A 27 -6.25 -2.94 2.47
N SER A 28 -5.06 -3.51 2.27
CA SER A 28 -3.94 -2.83 1.61
C SER A 28 -4.29 -2.44 0.18
N GLY A 29 -4.94 -3.31 -0.59
CA GLY A 29 -5.49 -2.98 -1.91
C GLY A 29 -6.53 -1.86 -1.86
N LEU A 30 -7.42 -1.87 -0.87
CA LEU A 30 -8.40 -0.82 -0.65
C LEU A 30 -7.72 0.53 -0.40
N THR A 31 -6.74 0.60 0.51
CA THR A 31 -6.04 1.86 0.82
C THR A 31 -5.19 2.36 -0.34
N CYS A 32 -4.56 1.46 -1.10
CA CYS A 32 -3.80 1.79 -2.31
C CYS A 32 -4.65 2.61 -3.29
N PHE A 33 -5.85 2.13 -3.60
CA PHE A 33 -6.74 2.81 -4.54
C PHE A 33 -7.46 4.02 -3.94
N ILE A 34 -7.67 4.06 -2.62
CA ILE A 34 -8.08 5.31 -1.95
C ILE A 34 -7.02 6.40 -2.19
N TYR A 35 -5.76 6.10 -1.97
CA TYR A 35 -4.67 7.06 -2.18
C TYR A 35 -4.55 7.48 -3.65
N GLU A 36 -4.66 6.54 -4.60
CA GLU A 36 -4.61 6.86 -6.03
C GLU A 36 -5.68 7.90 -6.40
N VAL A 37 -6.91 7.73 -5.94
CA VAL A 37 -8.02 8.68 -6.18
C VAL A 37 -7.79 9.99 -5.44
N VAL A 38 -7.42 9.94 -4.15
CA VAL A 38 -7.24 11.13 -3.30
C VAL A 38 -6.08 12.00 -3.79
N TRP A 39 -4.92 11.39 -4.09
CA TRP A 39 -3.71 12.14 -4.46
C TRP A 39 -3.75 12.65 -5.91
N THR A 40 -4.59 12.07 -6.76
CA THR A 40 -4.84 12.62 -8.10
C THR A 40 -5.46 14.04 -8.04
N ARG A 41 -6.22 14.36 -6.99
CA ARG A 41 -6.85 15.69 -6.86
C ARG A 41 -5.83 16.83 -6.70
N PRO A 42 -4.88 16.82 -5.76
CA PRO A 42 -3.84 17.83 -5.69
C PRO A 42 -2.96 17.86 -6.96
N LEU A 43 -2.71 16.71 -7.60
CA LEU A 43 -1.99 16.69 -8.88
C LEU A 43 -2.75 17.44 -9.99
N GLN A 44 -4.08 17.36 -10.04
CA GLN A 44 -4.89 18.14 -10.98
C GLN A 44 -4.67 19.66 -10.80
N LEU A 45 -4.52 20.12 -9.57
CA LEU A 45 -4.22 21.53 -9.28
C LEU A 45 -2.79 21.90 -9.73
N ILE A 46 -1.84 20.98 -9.58
CA ILE A 46 -0.45 21.19 -9.99
C ILE A 46 -0.32 21.25 -11.52
N PHE A 47 -0.91 20.30 -12.22
CA PHE A 47 -0.80 20.21 -13.68
C PHE A 47 -1.77 21.12 -14.44
N GLY A 48 -2.81 21.65 -13.77
CA GLY A 48 -3.89 22.39 -14.41
C GLY A 48 -4.74 21.57 -15.38
N SER A 49 -4.53 20.27 -15.43
CA SER A 49 -5.22 19.34 -16.33
C SER A 49 -5.42 17.96 -15.69
N THR A 50 -6.61 17.41 -15.83
CA THR A 50 -6.95 16.07 -15.34
C THR A 50 -6.17 14.98 -16.07
N ILE A 51 -5.96 15.11 -17.39
CA ILE A 51 -5.27 14.11 -18.20
C ILE A 51 -3.83 13.95 -17.74
N TYR A 52 -3.09 15.05 -17.57
CA TYR A 52 -1.70 14.99 -17.10
C TYR A 52 -1.59 14.46 -15.68
N ALA A 53 -2.50 14.86 -14.78
CA ALA A 53 -2.52 14.37 -13.41
C ALA A 53 -2.76 12.86 -13.33
N VAL A 54 -3.76 12.35 -14.05
CA VAL A 54 -4.06 10.91 -14.10
C VAL A 54 -2.91 10.13 -14.73
N SER A 55 -2.35 10.63 -15.85
CA SER A 55 -1.21 9.98 -16.50
C SER A 55 0.02 9.92 -15.61
N ALA A 56 0.34 11.01 -14.91
CA ALA A 56 1.45 11.05 -13.95
C ALA A 56 1.23 10.07 -12.79
N MET A 57 0.01 10.03 -12.24
CA MET A 57 -0.37 9.12 -11.16
C MET A 57 -0.20 7.67 -11.58
N LEU A 58 -0.85 7.27 -12.68
CA LEU A 58 -0.80 5.89 -13.18
C LEU A 58 0.63 5.47 -13.52
N THR A 59 1.38 6.33 -14.22
CA THR A 59 2.78 6.04 -14.57
C THR A 59 3.62 5.82 -13.33
N THR A 60 3.51 6.69 -12.32
CA THR A 60 4.30 6.59 -11.10
C THR A 60 3.93 5.35 -10.30
N PHE A 61 2.63 5.04 -10.16
CA PHE A 61 2.20 3.84 -9.45
C PHE A 61 2.64 2.55 -10.16
N MET A 62 2.51 2.49 -11.49
CA MET A 62 2.98 1.32 -12.26
C MET A 62 4.49 1.13 -12.14
N VAL A 63 5.27 2.20 -12.27
CA VAL A 63 6.73 2.14 -12.07
C VAL A 63 7.07 1.73 -10.63
N GLY A 64 6.38 2.31 -9.65
CA GLY A 64 6.55 1.96 -8.24
C GLY A 64 6.23 0.49 -7.95
N PHE A 65 5.16 -0.05 -8.52
CA PHE A 65 4.81 -1.47 -8.38
C PHE A 65 5.90 -2.38 -8.96
N VAL A 66 6.41 -2.06 -10.15
CA VAL A 66 7.52 -2.80 -10.75
C VAL A 66 8.77 -2.73 -9.88
N LEU A 67 9.15 -1.52 -9.44
CA LEU A 67 10.33 -1.32 -8.60
C LEU A 67 10.20 -2.04 -7.25
N GLY A 68 9.06 -1.93 -6.60
CA GLY A 68 8.79 -2.57 -5.32
C GLY A 68 8.87 -4.10 -5.42
N ALA A 69 8.19 -4.67 -6.40
CA ALA A 69 8.24 -6.11 -6.64
C ALA A 69 9.66 -6.59 -6.97
N PHE A 70 10.40 -5.84 -7.78
CA PHE A 70 11.77 -6.19 -8.17
C PHE A 70 12.76 -6.09 -7.00
N LEU A 71 12.73 -5.00 -6.25
CA LEU A 71 13.68 -4.74 -5.16
C LEU A 71 13.44 -5.67 -3.97
N PHE A 72 12.17 -5.93 -3.64
CA PHE A 72 11.82 -6.68 -2.43
C PHE A 72 11.71 -8.20 -2.65
N ARG A 73 11.75 -8.72 -3.88
CA ARG A 73 11.69 -10.17 -4.14
C ARG A 73 12.73 -10.97 -3.35
N ASN A 74 14.01 -10.56 -3.45
CA ASN A 74 15.11 -11.25 -2.77
C ASN A 74 15.04 -11.07 -1.25
N LEU A 75 14.57 -9.91 -0.79
CA LEU A 75 14.37 -9.64 0.64
C LEU A 75 13.23 -10.50 1.21
N ALA A 76 12.14 -10.64 0.46
CA ALA A 76 11.01 -11.50 0.82
C ALA A 76 11.44 -12.96 0.94
N ASP A 77 12.21 -13.47 -0.04
CA ASP A 77 12.66 -14.86 -0.05
C ASP A 77 13.63 -15.17 1.10
N ARG A 78 14.50 -14.23 1.46
CA ARG A 78 15.47 -14.38 2.55
C ARG A 78 14.90 -14.05 3.92
N SER A 79 13.71 -13.49 3.98
CA SER A 79 13.11 -13.08 5.25
C SER A 79 12.74 -14.29 6.10
N LYS A 80 13.20 -14.29 7.35
CA LYS A 80 12.81 -15.30 8.36
C LYS A 80 11.34 -15.14 8.78
N ASN A 81 10.81 -13.92 8.70
CA ASN A 81 9.42 -13.62 9.03
C ASN A 81 8.83 -12.60 8.02
N PRO A 82 8.32 -13.10 6.86
CA PRO A 82 7.75 -12.22 5.83
C PRO A 82 6.54 -11.42 6.32
N ALA A 83 5.80 -11.91 7.32
CA ALA A 83 4.66 -11.18 7.89
C ALA A 83 5.12 -9.91 8.63
N LEU A 84 6.25 -9.94 9.33
CA LEU A 84 6.84 -8.73 9.93
C LEU A 84 7.32 -7.74 8.88
N LEU A 85 7.87 -8.23 7.77
CA LEU A 85 8.27 -7.37 6.65
C LEU A 85 7.04 -6.69 6.02
N PHE A 86 5.94 -7.42 5.84
CA PHE A 86 4.67 -6.85 5.39
C PHE A 86 4.16 -5.77 6.35
N ALA A 87 4.18 -6.03 7.65
CA ALA A 87 3.80 -5.03 8.66
C ALA A 87 4.67 -3.77 8.58
N GLY A 88 5.98 -3.91 8.33
CA GLY A 88 6.89 -2.79 8.13
C GLY A 88 6.57 -1.95 6.89
N LEU A 89 6.20 -2.59 5.77
CA LEU A 89 5.77 -1.90 4.55
C LEU A 89 4.47 -1.12 4.79
N GLU A 90 3.48 -1.74 5.40
CA GLU A 90 2.20 -1.09 5.73
C GLU A 90 2.39 0.10 6.69
N PHE A 91 3.30 -0.03 7.66
CA PHE A 91 3.68 1.08 8.53
C PHE A 91 4.30 2.23 7.74
N GLY A 92 5.25 1.94 6.83
CA GLY A 92 5.86 2.94 5.96
C GLY A 92 4.86 3.66 5.07
N ILE A 93 3.92 2.91 4.47
CA ILE A 93 2.82 3.46 3.65
C ILE A 93 1.93 4.39 4.51
N GLY A 94 1.51 3.92 5.69
CA GLY A 94 0.67 4.70 6.60
C GLY A 94 1.36 5.99 7.04
N LEU A 95 2.63 5.91 7.44
CA LEU A 95 3.41 7.09 7.84
C LEU A 95 3.55 8.09 6.69
N TYR A 96 3.86 7.61 5.48
CA TYR A 96 3.96 8.47 4.30
C TYR A 96 2.61 9.13 3.97
N GLY A 97 1.50 8.39 4.08
CA GLY A 97 0.15 8.91 3.88
C GLY A 97 -0.22 10.05 4.83
N LEU A 98 0.39 10.15 6.03
CA LEU A 98 0.22 11.28 6.93
C LEU A 98 0.97 12.53 6.46
N VAL A 99 2.11 12.36 5.78
CA VAL A 99 3.04 13.45 5.42
C VAL A 99 2.77 14.00 4.02
N ILE A 100 2.36 13.16 3.07
CA ILE A 100 2.27 13.51 1.64
C ILE A 100 1.41 14.74 1.33
N LEU A 101 0.31 14.93 2.06
CA LEU A 101 -0.55 16.11 1.85
C LEU A 101 0.14 17.41 2.22
N SER A 102 1.10 17.36 3.15
CA SER A 102 1.94 18.51 3.47
C SER A 102 2.97 18.77 2.37
N LEU A 103 3.50 17.72 1.76
CA LEU A 103 4.40 17.81 0.60
C LEU A 103 3.67 18.45 -0.59
N PHE A 104 2.45 18.01 -0.90
CA PHE A 104 1.63 18.63 -1.96
C PHE A 104 1.35 20.12 -1.75
N LYS A 105 1.34 20.62 -0.51
CA LYS A 105 1.19 22.06 -0.24
C LYS A 105 2.46 22.85 -0.57
N VAL A 106 3.64 22.21 -0.50
CA VAL A 106 4.93 22.85 -0.77
C VAL A 106 5.27 22.80 -2.26
N LEU A 107 4.83 21.77 -2.99
CA LEU A 107 5.11 21.62 -4.41
C LEU A 107 4.79 22.87 -5.27
N PRO A 108 3.64 23.55 -5.09
CA PRO A 108 3.35 24.78 -5.85
C PRO A 108 4.42 25.85 -5.72
N SER A 109 4.96 26.05 -4.54
CA SER A 109 6.02 27.05 -4.31
C SER A 109 7.30 26.71 -5.07
N ILE A 110 7.57 25.41 -5.24
CA ILE A 110 8.76 24.94 -5.98
C ILE A 110 8.55 25.11 -7.48
N TYR A 111 7.47 24.62 -8.06
CA TYR A 111 7.30 24.65 -9.51
C TYR A 111 7.00 26.06 -10.04
N LEU A 112 6.37 26.94 -9.25
CA LEU A 112 6.14 28.34 -9.64
C LEU A 112 7.45 29.10 -9.87
N SER A 113 8.53 28.74 -9.19
CA SER A 113 9.86 29.31 -9.40
C SER A 113 10.46 28.96 -10.76
N PHE A 114 9.91 27.98 -11.46
CA PHE A 114 10.34 27.55 -12.80
C PHE A 114 9.35 27.91 -13.90
N LEU A 115 8.39 28.79 -13.61
CA LEU A 115 7.46 29.30 -14.61
C LEU A 115 8.22 29.98 -15.76
N GLY A 116 7.90 29.58 -17.01
CA GLY A 116 8.55 30.09 -18.22
C GLY A 116 9.77 29.29 -18.67
N PHE A 117 10.18 28.26 -17.94
CA PHE A 117 11.25 27.38 -18.38
C PHE A 117 10.77 26.44 -19.51
N PRO A 118 11.54 26.26 -20.59
CA PRO A 118 11.20 25.24 -21.62
C PRO A 118 11.12 23.85 -20.98
N GLY A 119 10.00 23.14 -21.16
CA GLY A 119 9.80 21.82 -20.55
C GLY A 119 9.20 21.85 -19.12
N PHE A 120 8.57 22.95 -18.72
CA PHE A 120 7.92 23.10 -17.42
C PHE A 120 7.00 21.93 -17.03
N GLN A 121 6.21 21.40 -17.96
CA GLN A 121 5.33 20.26 -17.72
C GLN A 121 6.12 18.97 -17.37
N PHE A 122 7.26 18.76 -18.00
CA PHE A 122 8.13 17.62 -17.66
C PHE A 122 8.74 17.79 -16.27
N PHE A 123 9.12 18.99 -15.89
CA PHE A 123 9.61 19.29 -14.54
C PHE A 123 8.53 19.04 -13.47
N GLN A 124 7.28 19.45 -13.71
CA GLN A 124 6.16 19.13 -12.85
C GLN A 124 5.96 17.62 -12.71
N PHE A 125 6.06 16.87 -13.81
CA PHE A 125 5.99 15.41 -13.79
C PHE A 125 7.09 14.81 -12.92
N VAL A 126 8.33 15.25 -13.07
CA VAL A 126 9.47 14.73 -12.28
C VAL A 126 9.26 14.97 -10.79
N LEU A 127 8.80 16.16 -10.40
CA LEU A 127 8.51 16.46 -8.99
C LEU A 127 7.40 15.58 -8.43
N ALA A 128 6.28 15.43 -9.16
CA ALA A 128 5.18 14.56 -8.76
C ALA A 128 5.62 13.10 -8.69
N PHE A 129 6.45 12.66 -9.64
CA PHE A 129 7.02 11.32 -9.67
C PHE A 129 7.89 11.05 -8.44
N LEU A 130 8.79 11.97 -8.09
CA LEU A 130 9.66 11.82 -6.92
C LEU A 130 8.88 11.77 -5.61
N ASP A 131 7.79 12.52 -5.52
CA ASP A 131 6.92 12.53 -4.34
C ASP A 131 6.11 11.23 -4.21
N LEU A 132 5.67 10.62 -5.30
CA LEU A 132 4.79 9.46 -5.27
C LEU A 132 5.52 8.11 -5.39
N ILE A 133 6.76 8.09 -5.92
CA ILE A 133 7.44 6.83 -6.22
C ILE A 133 7.74 5.99 -4.98
N LEU A 134 8.00 6.64 -3.84
CA LEU A 134 8.32 5.94 -2.60
C LEU A 134 7.13 5.12 -2.07
N PRO A 135 5.93 5.70 -1.82
CA PRO A 135 4.78 4.92 -1.38
C PRO A 135 4.32 3.91 -2.44
N ALA A 136 4.38 4.24 -3.73
CA ALA A 136 4.07 3.31 -4.80
C ALA A 136 5.00 2.09 -4.80
N THR A 137 6.30 2.30 -4.52
CA THR A 137 7.29 1.22 -4.37
C THR A 137 6.96 0.33 -3.16
N PHE A 138 6.54 0.90 -2.04
CA PHE A 138 6.13 0.11 -0.88
C PHE A 138 4.89 -0.74 -1.19
N PHE A 139 3.88 -0.20 -1.87
CA PHE A 139 2.73 -1.00 -2.33
C PHE A 139 3.17 -2.14 -3.26
N GLY A 140 4.05 -1.87 -4.23
CA GLY A 140 4.61 -2.91 -5.10
C GLY A 140 5.37 -4.00 -4.34
N ALA A 141 6.07 -3.62 -3.27
CA ALA A 141 6.81 -4.53 -2.41
C ALA A 141 5.90 -5.47 -1.59
N THR A 142 4.67 -5.05 -1.29
CA THR A 142 3.74 -5.91 -0.52
C THR A 142 3.42 -7.21 -1.25
N TRP A 143 3.40 -7.20 -2.59
CA TRP A 143 3.05 -8.36 -3.40
C TRP A 143 3.99 -9.57 -3.19
N PRO A 144 5.33 -9.49 -3.45
CA PRO A 144 6.22 -10.61 -3.21
C PRO A 144 6.27 -11.01 -1.74
N VAL A 145 6.16 -10.04 -0.82
CA VAL A 145 6.24 -10.29 0.62
C VAL A 145 5.03 -11.07 1.13
N VAL A 146 3.80 -10.69 0.73
CA VAL A 146 2.59 -11.40 1.13
C VAL A 146 2.52 -12.77 0.46
N ASN A 147 2.91 -12.90 -0.81
CA ASN A 147 2.99 -14.21 -1.46
C ASN A 147 3.92 -15.15 -0.68
N ARG A 148 5.09 -14.69 -0.27
CA ARG A 148 6.04 -15.47 0.54
C ARG A 148 5.47 -15.89 1.89
N ALA A 149 4.66 -15.03 2.52
CA ALA A 149 4.05 -15.29 3.84
C ALA A 149 2.83 -16.21 3.78
N TYR A 150 2.08 -16.17 2.66
CA TYR A 150 0.75 -16.79 2.57
C TYR A 150 0.72 -18.06 1.73
N VAL A 151 1.44 -18.09 0.60
CA VAL A 151 1.28 -19.12 -0.43
C VAL A 151 1.85 -20.47 0.01
N ASN A 152 1.06 -21.52 -0.18
CA ASN A 152 1.52 -22.90 -0.08
C ASN A 152 1.80 -23.44 -1.49
N LEU A 153 2.99 -23.98 -1.70
CA LEU A 153 3.42 -24.52 -3.01
C LEU A 153 2.52 -25.65 -3.51
N ALA A 154 1.89 -26.42 -2.62
CA ALA A 154 0.94 -27.46 -3.00
C ALA A 154 -0.38 -26.91 -3.58
N GLU A 155 -0.75 -25.66 -3.25
CA GLU A 155 -1.98 -25.00 -3.72
C GLU A 155 -1.67 -23.66 -4.40
N LEU A 156 -0.53 -23.55 -5.08
CA LEU A 156 0.02 -22.29 -5.62
C LEU A 156 -1.02 -21.44 -6.37
N GLY A 157 -1.67 -22.01 -7.38
CA GLY A 157 -2.65 -21.27 -8.21
C GLY A 157 -3.85 -20.78 -7.42
N LYS A 158 -4.34 -21.60 -6.47
CA LYS A 158 -5.48 -21.26 -5.61
C LYS A 158 -5.13 -20.12 -4.64
N ASP A 159 -3.97 -20.18 -4.00
CA ASP A 159 -3.56 -19.21 -3.02
C ASP A 159 -3.22 -17.85 -3.67
N VAL A 160 -2.46 -17.87 -4.77
CA VAL A 160 -2.17 -16.66 -5.56
C VAL A 160 -3.45 -16.04 -6.12
N GLY A 161 -4.36 -16.88 -6.66
CA GLY A 161 -5.65 -16.42 -7.15
C GLY A 161 -6.50 -15.75 -6.06
N ARG A 162 -6.52 -16.30 -4.85
CA ARG A 162 -7.24 -15.70 -3.70
C ARG A 162 -6.64 -14.35 -3.29
N LEU A 163 -5.31 -14.27 -3.18
CA LEU A 163 -4.62 -13.02 -2.84
C LEU A 163 -4.95 -11.95 -3.88
N TYR A 164 -4.79 -12.27 -5.15
CA TYR A 164 -5.06 -11.36 -6.25
C TYR A 164 -6.51 -10.88 -6.25
N SER A 165 -7.47 -11.82 -6.18
CA SER A 165 -8.90 -11.50 -6.23
C SER A 165 -9.32 -10.60 -5.07
N LEU A 166 -8.90 -10.90 -3.84
CA LEU A 166 -9.28 -10.11 -2.68
C LEU A 166 -8.59 -8.75 -2.64
N ASN A 167 -7.32 -8.66 -3.04
CA ASN A 167 -6.63 -7.39 -3.17
C ASN A 167 -7.30 -6.51 -4.24
N SER A 168 -7.64 -7.08 -5.40
CA SER A 168 -8.35 -6.38 -6.47
C SER A 168 -9.75 -5.94 -6.06
N LEU A 169 -10.51 -6.79 -5.33
CA LEU A 169 -11.80 -6.39 -4.76
C LEU A 169 -11.64 -5.24 -3.76
N GLY A 170 -10.61 -5.30 -2.91
CA GLY A 170 -10.24 -4.17 -2.05
C GLY A 170 -10.05 -2.90 -2.86
N GLY A 171 -9.31 -2.96 -3.96
CA GLY A 171 -9.09 -1.84 -4.88
C GLY A 171 -10.39 -1.30 -5.49
N VAL A 172 -11.31 -2.18 -5.91
CA VAL A 172 -12.64 -1.77 -6.41
C VAL A 172 -13.40 -0.96 -5.36
N PHE A 173 -13.50 -1.49 -4.14
CA PHE A 173 -14.18 -0.77 -3.05
C PHE A 173 -13.42 0.48 -2.62
N GLY A 174 -12.10 0.48 -2.67
CA GLY A 174 -11.25 1.63 -2.38
C GLY A 174 -11.49 2.78 -3.35
N SER A 175 -11.46 2.51 -4.65
CA SER A 175 -11.67 3.54 -5.68
C SER A 175 -13.10 4.08 -5.69
N LEU A 176 -14.11 3.21 -5.65
CA LEU A 176 -15.51 3.61 -5.56
C LEU A 176 -15.79 4.36 -4.26
N GLY A 177 -15.37 3.82 -3.13
CA GLY A 177 -15.55 4.44 -1.82
C GLY A 177 -14.89 5.80 -1.72
N ALA A 178 -13.65 5.94 -2.21
CA ALA A 178 -12.95 7.21 -2.21
C ALA A 178 -13.65 8.27 -3.05
N GLY A 179 -13.99 7.95 -4.29
CA GLY A 179 -14.56 8.92 -5.24
C GLY A 179 -15.99 9.33 -4.92
N PHE A 180 -16.84 8.37 -4.56
CA PHE A 180 -18.28 8.61 -4.42
C PHE A 180 -18.76 8.84 -2.97
N LEU A 181 -17.98 8.40 -1.96
CA LEU A 181 -18.39 8.46 -0.56
C LEU A 181 -17.42 9.26 0.31
N LEU A 182 -16.16 8.83 0.39
CA LEU A 182 -15.23 9.38 1.38
C LEU A 182 -14.83 10.83 1.06
N ILE A 183 -14.45 11.14 -0.18
CA ILE A 183 -14.09 12.52 -0.56
C ILE A 183 -15.28 13.47 -0.44
N PRO A 184 -16.51 13.15 -0.92
CA PRO A 184 -17.67 14.01 -0.73
C PRO A 184 -18.04 14.25 0.74
N LEU A 185 -17.89 13.25 1.61
CA LEU A 185 -18.30 13.36 3.02
C LEU A 185 -17.20 13.91 3.93
N LEU A 186 -15.94 13.52 3.71
CA LEU A 186 -14.82 13.81 4.61
C LEU A 186 -13.84 14.84 4.05
N GLY A 187 -13.87 15.04 2.74
CA GLY A 187 -12.86 15.82 2.02
C GLY A 187 -11.56 15.04 1.77
N ILE A 188 -10.68 15.62 0.97
CA ILE A 188 -9.42 15.00 0.52
C ILE A 188 -8.51 14.66 1.71
N GLN A 189 -8.33 15.61 2.63
CA GLN A 189 -7.41 15.46 3.76
C GLN A 189 -7.84 14.34 4.70
N ASN A 190 -9.10 14.32 5.15
CA ASN A 190 -9.57 13.30 6.09
C ASN A 190 -9.67 11.93 5.43
N THR A 191 -9.95 11.84 4.12
CA THR A 191 -9.93 10.58 3.38
C THR A 191 -8.51 10.00 3.32
N SER A 192 -7.48 10.82 3.09
CA SER A 192 -6.09 10.37 3.14
C SER A 192 -5.68 9.92 4.55
N LEU A 193 -6.08 10.67 5.59
CA LEU A 193 -5.83 10.30 6.99
C LEU A 193 -6.55 9.00 7.37
N PHE A 194 -7.77 8.79 6.88
CA PHE A 194 -8.50 7.53 7.06
C PHE A 194 -7.72 6.34 6.46
N ALA A 195 -7.24 6.47 5.21
CA ALA A 195 -6.44 5.44 4.57
C ALA A 195 -5.13 5.18 5.34
N ALA A 196 -4.44 6.24 5.80
CA ALA A 196 -3.23 6.14 6.60
C ALA A 196 -3.49 5.40 7.93
N SER A 197 -4.60 5.70 8.59
CA SER A 197 -5.00 5.02 9.82
C SER A 197 -5.25 3.53 9.59
N LEU A 198 -5.86 3.15 8.46
CA LEU A 198 -6.06 1.75 8.10
C LEU A 198 -4.72 1.02 7.88
N ASN A 199 -3.77 1.62 7.15
CA ASN A 199 -2.44 1.02 6.97
C ASN A 199 -1.71 0.84 8.31
N LEU A 200 -1.76 1.83 9.21
CA LEU A 200 -1.17 1.70 10.55
C LEU A 200 -1.86 0.61 11.38
N LEU A 201 -3.18 0.48 11.31
CA LEU A 201 -3.92 -0.60 11.96
C LEU A 201 -3.53 -1.98 11.41
N ILE A 202 -3.39 -2.13 10.08
CA ILE A 202 -2.88 -3.34 9.45
C ILE A 202 -1.48 -3.66 10.00
N ALA A 203 -0.59 -2.67 9.99
CA ALA A 203 0.78 -2.83 10.47
C ALA A 203 0.82 -3.32 11.92
N ILE A 204 0.10 -2.65 12.83
CA ILE A 204 0.06 -3.00 14.26
C ILE A 204 -0.52 -4.41 14.45
N THR A 205 -1.62 -4.73 13.77
CA THR A 205 -2.30 -6.02 13.90
C THR A 205 -1.40 -7.16 13.45
N ILE A 206 -0.78 -7.04 12.27
CA ILE A 206 0.12 -8.07 11.75
C ILE A 206 1.39 -8.17 12.60
N PHE A 207 1.97 -7.04 13.01
CA PHE A 207 3.17 -7.02 13.84
C PHE A 207 2.96 -7.73 15.17
N THR A 208 1.89 -7.38 15.89
CA THR A 208 1.59 -7.98 17.21
C THR A 208 1.34 -9.48 17.10
N TYR A 209 0.61 -9.91 16.07
CA TYR A 209 0.32 -11.31 15.87
C TYR A 209 1.56 -12.12 15.43
N ALA A 210 2.35 -11.60 14.50
CA ALA A 210 3.56 -12.24 14.00
C ALA A 210 4.64 -12.36 15.09
N LYS A 211 4.80 -11.33 15.94
CA LYS A 211 5.74 -11.34 17.08
C LYS A 211 5.33 -12.36 18.13
N LYS A 212 4.03 -12.45 18.45
CA LYS A 212 3.53 -13.43 19.43
C LYS A 212 3.82 -14.86 19.00
N ASN A 213 3.68 -15.17 17.71
CA ASN A 213 3.96 -16.51 17.20
C ASN A 213 5.46 -16.81 17.12
N SER A 214 6.30 -15.80 16.86
CA SER A 214 7.76 -15.97 16.84
C SER A 214 8.37 -16.28 18.21
N ASN A 215 7.71 -15.88 19.31
CA ASN A 215 8.17 -16.13 20.67
C ASN A 215 7.67 -17.47 21.24
N GLN A 216 6.85 -18.21 20.49
CA GLN A 216 6.30 -19.51 20.91
C GLN A 216 7.01 -20.71 20.24
N ASN A 217 7.87 -20.45 19.24
CA ASN A 217 8.76 -21.38 18.57
C ASN A 217 10.21 -21.16 19.02
#